data_345733face1baf2f8471ee0af9a20e7d
#
_entry.id   345733face1baf2f8471ee0af9a20e7d
#
_cell.length_a   1.000
_cell.length_b   1.000
_cell.length_c   1.000
_cell.angle_alpha   90.00
_cell.angle_beta   90.00
_cell.angle_gamma   90.00
#
_symmetry.space_group_name_H-M   'P 1'
#
loop_
_entity.id
_entity.type
_entity.pdbx_description
1 polymer ?
#
loop_
_entity_poly.entity_id
_entity_poly.type
_entity_poly.pdbx_seq_one_letter_code
_entity_poly.pdbx_strand_id
1 'polypeptide(L)'
;DEPTAPAVKRFLSQFLHDKRVVDMTRWLWCPLLHGAILPIRAPKVAKLYQSVWMDDGSPLMVYSKRQVEKLRKRVDMPVELGMTYGNPSLQAGVEALLAQGVEEVIVLPLYPQYSGTTTAAVSDGLTKAFKNIPVMPAYRFIRDYHDHPLYIKALAESVKRVWEQKGKGDYLLCSYHGIPKRYADNGDIYPNHCDRTTTLLARELGLEPNQIGMTYQSRFG
;
A
#
# COMPACT_ATOMS: atom_id res chain seq x y z
N ASP A 1 14.24 6.00 -0.94
CA ASP A 1 15.60 5.45 -1.13
C ASP A 1 15.94 5.50 -2.62
N GLU A 2 17.21 5.59 -2.96
CA GLU A 2 17.71 5.60 -4.34
C GLU A 2 17.54 4.24 -5.04
N PRO A 3 17.47 4.19 -6.39
CA PRO A 3 17.35 2.94 -7.14
C PRO A 3 18.70 2.23 -7.29
N THR A 4 19.43 2.09 -6.17
CA THR A 4 20.74 1.43 -6.09
C THR A 4 20.62 0.06 -5.42
N ALA A 5 21.49 -0.87 -5.78
CA ALA A 5 21.44 -2.22 -5.20
C ALA A 5 21.55 -2.23 -3.67
N PRO A 6 22.40 -1.39 -3.01
CA PRO A 6 22.43 -1.31 -1.54
C PRO A 6 21.14 -0.78 -0.93
N ALA A 7 20.51 0.26 -1.52
CA ALA A 7 19.27 0.82 -1.02
C ALA A 7 18.10 -0.17 -1.19
N VAL A 8 18.00 -0.80 -2.36
CA VAL A 8 17.01 -1.85 -2.64
C VAL A 8 17.22 -3.07 -1.71
N LYS A 9 18.47 -3.43 -1.41
CA LYS A 9 18.77 -4.51 -0.46
C LYS A 9 18.22 -4.18 0.94
N ARG A 10 18.41 -2.94 1.44
CA ARG A 10 17.86 -2.49 2.73
C ARG A 10 16.33 -2.57 2.73
N PHE A 11 15.68 -2.02 1.71
CA PHE A 11 14.23 -2.06 1.55
C PHE A 11 13.69 -3.50 1.51
N LEU A 12 14.24 -4.34 0.65
CA LEU A 12 13.84 -5.76 0.55
C LEU A 12 14.10 -6.52 1.85
N SER A 13 15.17 -6.19 2.58
CA SER A 13 15.43 -6.78 3.88
C SER A 13 14.31 -6.45 4.87
N GLN A 14 13.91 -5.19 5.00
CA GLN A 14 12.80 -4.78 5.87
C GLN A 14 11.49 -5.47 5.47
N PHE A 15 11.14 -5.42 4.19
CA PHE A 15 9.93 -6.00 3.64
C PHE A 15 9.84 -7.52 3.84
N LEU A 16 10.91 -8.25 3.51
CA LEU A 16 10.94 -9.72 3.58
C LEU A 16 11.19 -10.28 5.01
N HIS A 17 11.54 -9.41 5.97
CA HIS A 17 11.55 -9.76 7.39
C HIS A 17 10.18 -9.59 8.05
N ASP A 18 9.21 -8.97 7.39
CA ASP A 18 7.87 -8.89 7.96
C ASP A 18 7.20 -10.27 7.93
N LYS A 19 6.76 -10.74 9.10
CA LYS A 19 6.07 -12.02 9.24
C LYS A 19 4.73 -12.04 8.50
N ARG A 20 4.10 -10.89 8.34
CA ARG A 20 2.86 -10.78 7.57
C ARG A 20 3.07 -10.94 6.07
N VAL A 21 4.27 -10.64 5.59
CA VAL A 21 4.65 -10.78 4.17
C VAL A 21 5.21 -12.18 3.91
N VAL A 22 6.10 -12.66 4.80
CA VAL A 22 6.73 -13.98 4.69
C VAL A 22 6.53 -14.75 5.99
N ASP A 23 5.58 -15.66 5.97
CA ASP A 23 5.26 -16.56 7.07
C ASP A 23 6.13 -17.82 7.01
N MET A 24 7.42 -17.64 7.34
CA MET A 24 8.40 -18.71 7.43
C MET A 24 9.16 -18.64 8.75
N THR A 25 9.61 -19.81 9.22
CA THR A 25 10.40 -19.93 10.43
C THR A 25 11.72 -19.15 10.29
N ARG A 26 11.99 -18.21 11.21
CA ARG A 26 13.06 -17.22 11.09
C ARG A 26 14.47 -17.81 10.96
N TRP A 27 14.76 -18.86 11.71
CA TRP A 27 16.08 -19.48 11.67
C TRP A 27 16.39 -20.17 10.33
N LEU A 28 15.38 -20.57 9.56
CA LEU A 28 15.52 -21.04 8.18
C LEU A 28 15.51 -19.89 7.17
N TRP A 29 14.63 -18.93 7.39
CA TRP A 29 14.42 -17.84 6.45
C TRP A 29 15.59 -16.84 6.43
N CYS A 30 16.11 -16.42 7.60
CA CYS A 30 17.16 -15.40 7.65
C CYS A 30 18.46 -15.79 6.91
N PRO A 31 19.02 -17.01 7.06
CA PRO A 31 20.18 -17.41 6.28
C PRO A 31 19.92 -17.43 4.78
N LEU A 32 18.76 -17.94 4.35
CA LEU A 32 18.37 -17.97 2.95
C LEU A 32 18.18 -16.56 2.38
N LEU A 33 17.51 -15.69 3.13
CA LEU A 33 17.26 -14.30 2.74
C LEU A 33 18.58 -13.53 2.53
N HIS A 34 19.47 -13.58 3.52
CA HIS A 34 20.72 -12.80 3.48
C HIS A 34 21.80 -13.43 2.63
N GLY A 35 21.89 -14.78 2.58
CA GLY A 35 22.92 -15.50 1.85
C GLY A 35 22.64 -15.65 0.36
N ALA A 36 21.37 -15.75 -0.04
CA ALA A 36 21.01 -15.99 -1.43
C ALA A 36 20.04 -14.96 -2.01
N ILE A 37 18.88 -14.74 -1.38
CA ILE A 37 17.82 -13.95 -2.00
C ILE A 37 18.22 -12.49 -2.19
N LEU A 38 18.66 -11.81 -1.14
CA LEU A 38 19.02 -10.38 -1.20
C LEU A 38 20.19 -10.11 -2.15
N PRO A 39 21.31 -10.87 -2.11
CA PRO A 39 22.43 -10.64 -3.04
C PRO A 39 22.04 -10.79 -4.51
N ILE A 40 21.16 -11.75 -4.84
CA ILE A 40 20.74 -12.02 -6.21
C ILE A 40 19.65 -11.06 -6.67
N ARG A 41 18.66 -10.79 -5.82
CA ARG A 41 17.47 -9.99 -6.21
C ARG A 41 17.73 -8.49 -6.18
N ALA A 42 18.50 -7.97 -5.21
CA ALA A 42 18.65 -6.53 -5.07
C ALA A 42 19.24 -5.85 -6.32
N PRO A 43 20.28 -6.37 -6.99
CA PRO A 43 20.77 -5.76 -8.22
C PRO A 43 19.77 -5.80 -9.38
N LYS A 44 19.03 -6.92 -9.52
CA LYS A 44 18.00 -7.07 -10.55
C LYS A 44 16.85 -6.10 -10.34
N VAL A 45 16.35 -6.01 -9.11
CA VAL A 45 15.24 -5.12 -8.74
C VAL A 45 15.67 -3.65 -8.84
N ALA A 46 16.92 -3.32 -8.51
CA ALA A 46 17.45 -1.96 -8.67
C ALA A 46 17.39 -1.51 -10.15
N LYS A 47 17.76 -2.37 -11.10
CA LYS A 47 17.62 -2.08 -12.54
C LYS A 47 16.16 -1.85 -12.97
N LEU A 48 15.23 -2.64 -12.42
CA LEU A 48 13.79 -2.45 -12.70
C LEU A 48 13.29 -1.13 -12.11
N TYR A 49 13.73 -0.74 -10.90
CA TYR A 49 13.39 0.56 -10.34
C TYR A 49 13.97 1.71 -11.16
N GLN A 50 15.21 1.58 -11.65
CA GLN A 50 15.83 2.59 -12.53
C GLN A 50 14.99 2.85 -13.80
N SER A 51 14.39 1.82 -14.38
CA SER A 51 13.59 1.96 -15.61
C SER A 51 12.24 2.70 -15.41
N VAL A 52 11.75 2.80 -14.18
CA VAL A 52 10.50 3.50 -13.83
C VAL A 52 10.74 4.73 -12.95
N TRP A 53 12.01 5.05 -12.68
CA TRP A 53 12.36 6.15 -11.78
C TRP A 53 11.99 7.48 -12.42
N MET A 54 11.38 8.36 -11.65
CA MET A 54 11.02 9.72 -12.05
C MET A 54 12.13 10.70 -11.60
N ASP A 55 12.14 11.91 -12.15
CA ASP A 55 13.12 12.94 -11.78
C ASP A 55 13.14 13.23 -10.27
N ASP A 56 11.96 13.19 -9.63
CA ASP A 56 11.77 13.48 -8.19
C ASP A 56 11.83 12.23 -7.29
N GLY A 57 12.13 11.04 -7.83
CA GLY A 57 12.23 9.79 -7.06
C GLY A 57 11.39 8.63 -7.57
N SER A 58 11.15 7.65 -6.70
CA SER A 58 10.27 6.52 -7.09
C SER A 58 8.83 7.00 -7.32
N PRO A 59 8.10 6.40 -8.28
CA PRO A 59 6.68 6.76 -8.51
C PRO A 59 5.85 6.70 -7.24
N LEU A 60 6.05 5.68 -6.41
CA LEU A 60 5.36 5.56 -5.12
C LEU A 60 5.61 6.78 -4.23
N MET A 61 6.86 7.20 -4.07
CA MET A 61 7.22 8.34 -3.21
C MET A 61 6.70 9.66 -3.79
N VAL A 62 6.85 9.86 -5.09
CA VAL A 62 6.40 11.08 -5.77
C VAL A 62 4.89 11.26 -5.62
N TYR A 63 4.12 10.19 -5.90
CA TYR A 63 2.67 10.26 -5.76
C TYR A 63 2.21 10.36 -4.31
N SER A 64 2.87 9.68 -3.37
CA SER A 64 2.56 9.80 -1.93
C SER A 64 2.77 11.24 -1.43
N LYS A 65 3.89 11.87 -1.78
CA LYS A 65 4.15 13.28 -1.44
C LYS A 65 3.09 14.21 -2.04
N ARG A 66 2.74 14.03 -3.31
CA ARG A 66 1.70 14.82 -3.98
C ARG A 66 0.31 14.64 -3.33
N GLN A 67 0.00 13.45 -2.84
CA GLN A 67 -1.26 13.21 -2.11
C GLN A 67 -1.25 13.95 -0.77
N VAL A 68 -0.17 13.88 0.00
CA VAL A 68 -0.02 14.63 1.27
C VAL A 68 -0.14 16.12 1.04
N GLU A 69 0.56 16.68 0.04
CA GLU A 69 0.49 18.13 -0.30
C GLU A 69 -0.93 18.57 -0.66
N LYS A 70 -1.66 17.75 -1.43
CA LYS A 70 -3.05 18.02 -1.78
C LYS A 70 -3.98 17.93 -0.58
N LEU A 71 -3.72 16.98 0.33
CA LEU A 71 -4.50 16.81 1.55
C LEU A 71 -4.28 17.99 2.51
N ARG A 72 -3.03 18.41 2.73
CA ARG A 72 -2.68 19.60 3.55
C ARG A 72 -3.43 20.87 3.12
N LYS A 73 -3.76 21.00 1.84
CA LYS A 73 -4.53 22.14 1.30
C LYS A 73 -6.03 22.04 1.55
N ARG A 74 -6.53 20.91 2.09
CA ARG A 74 -7.95 20.63 2.23
C ARG A 74 -8.41 20.39 3.67
N VAL A 75 -7.47 20.25 4.58
CA VAL A 75 -7.75 19.99 6.00
C VAL A 75 -6.95 20.98 6.85
N ASP A 76 -7.56 21.46 7.92
CA ASP A 76 -6.95 22.40 8.88
C ASP A 76 -6.24 21.64 10.01
N MET A 77 -5.54 20.56 9.66
CA MET A 77 -4.78 19.75 10.62
C MET A 77 -3.42 19.35 10.03
N PRO A 78 -2.39 19.12 10.85
CA PRO A 78 -1.11 18.61 10.39
C PRO A 78 -1.27 17.25 9.68
N VAL A 79 -0.56 17.07 8.56
CA VAL A 79 -0.56 15.81 7.80
C VAL A 79 0.88 15.41 7.52
N GLU A 80 1.24 14.21 7.91
CA GLU A 80 2.56 13.64 7.69
C GLU A 80 2.51 12.31 6.95
N LEU A 81 3.54 12.06 6.14
CA LEU A 81 3.71 10.81 5.43
C LEU A 81 4.49 9.81 6.29
N GLY A 82 3.97 8.60 6.43
CA GLY A 82 4.70 7.47 7.01
C GLY A 82 4.64 6.26 6.10
N MET A 83 5.80 5.65 5.83
CA MET A 83 5.91 4.43 5.03
C MET A 83 6.03 3.22 5.94
N THR A 84 5.36 2.13 5.59
CA THR A 84 5.47 0.86 6.32
C THR A 84 6.90 0.30 6.24
N TYR A 85 7.56 0.51 5.09
CA TYR A 85 8.96 0.12 4.84
C TYR A 85 9.69 1.29 4.17
N GLY A 86 10.95 1.51 4.56
CA GLY A 86 11.76 2.63 4.05
C GLY A 86 11.47 3.95 4.76
N ASN A 87 11.72 5.06 4.07
CA ASN A 87 11.64 6.41 4.62
C ASN A 87 10.68 7.32 3.83
N PRO A 88 10.02 8.29 4.51
CA PRO A 88 10.00 8.48 5.97
C PRO A 88 9.28 7.31 6.66
N SER A 89 9.78 6.86 7.80
CA SER A 89 9.16 5.78 8.54
C SER A 89 7.86 6.21 9.24
N LEU A 90 7.01 5.24 9.63
CA LEU A 90 5.82 5.51 10.45
C LEU A 90 6.20 6.24 11.75
N GLN A 91 7.33 5.84 12.38
CA GLN A 91 7.83 6.49 13.59
C GLN A 91 8.15 7.97 13.32
N ALA A 92 8.90 8.27 12.26
CA ALA A 92 9.24 9.65 11.90
C ALA A 92 8.00 10.51 11.63
N GLY A 93 6.98 9.95 10.96
CA GLY A 93 5.71 10.64 10.73
C GLY A 93 4.97 10.96 12.03
N VAL A 94 4.90 10.01 12.96
CA VAL A 94 4.28 10.22 14.28
C VAL A 94 5.07 11.26 15.09
N GLU A 95 6.39 11.14 15.17
CA GLU A 95 7.25 12.09 15.88
C GLU A 95 7.10 13.52 15.35
N ALA A 96 7.01 13.68 14.03
CA ALA A 96 6.78 14.97 13.39
C ALA A 96 5.42 15.60 13.75
N LEU A 97 4.36 14.79 13.89
CA LEU A 97 3.05 15.27 14.36
C LEU A 97 3.10 15.67 15.83
N LEU A 98 3.71 14.84 16.69
CA LEU A 98 3.85 15.17 18.12
C LEU A 98 4.67 16.43 18.37
N ALA A 99 5.71 16.67 17.59
CA ALA A 99 6.50 17.90 17.64
C ALA A 99 5.69 19.15 17.30
N GLN A 100 4.55 19.01 16.62
CA GLN A 100 3.58 20.06 16.33
C GLN A 100 2.47 20.17 17.39
N GLY A 101 2.58 19.47 18.52
CA GLY A 101 1.59 19.50 19.61
C GLY A 101 0.34 18.68 19.36
N VAL A 102 0.38 17.70 18.45
CA VAL A 102 -0.77 16.84 18.17
C VAL A 102 -0.95 15.81 19.29
N GLU A 103 -2.14 15.73 19.86
CA GLU A 103 -2.50 14.80 20.93
C GLU A 103 -3.28 13.56 20.41
N GLU A 104 -3.98 13.68 19.27
CA GLU A 104 -4.70 12.60 18.62
C GLU A 104 -4.26 12.46 17.16
N VAL A 105 -3.92 11.24 16.73
CA VAL A 105 -3.48 10.92 15.37
C VAL A 105 -4.52 10.09 14.64
N ILE A 106 -4.92 10.52 13.45
CA ILE A 106 -5.73 9.71 12.53
C ILE A 106 -4.78 9.03 11.55
N VAL A 107 -4.81 7.70 11.54
CA VAL A 107 -3.99 6.89 10.63
C VAL A 107 -4.85 6.37 9.49
N LEU A 108 -4.50 6.80 8.27
CA LEU A 108 -5.14 6.36 7.04
C LEU A 108 -4.15 5.55 6.19
N PRO A 109 -4.13 4.21 6.29
CA PRO A 109 -3.39 3.39 5.36
C PRO A 109 -3.95 3.55 3.94
N LEU A 110 -3.08 3.82 2.96
CA LEU A 110 -3.51 4.00 1.57
C LEU A 110 -3.74 2.67 0.86
N TYR A 111 -4.37 1.74 1.57
CA TYR A 111 -4.83 0.44 1.08
C TYR A 111 -6.36 0.38 1.25
N PRO A 112 -7.13 0.62 0.17
CA PRO A 112 -8.59 0.63 0.27
C PRO A 112 -9.15 -0.70 0.74
N GLN A 113 -8.62 -1.81 0.22
CA GLN A 113 -8.95 -3.17 0.61
C GLN A 113 -8.05 -3.61 1.77
N TYR A 114 -8.65 -4.10 2.84
CA TYR A 114 -7.90 -4.69 3.95
C TYR A 114 -7.17 -5.97 3.50
N SER A 115 -5.96 -6.16 3.97
CA SER A 115 -5.26 -7.44 4.02
C SER A 115 -4.34 -7.49 5.24
N GLY A 116 -4.11 -8.70 5.74
CA GLY A 116 -3.10 -8.96 6.76
C GLY A 116 -1.70 -8.54 6.33
N THR A 117 -1.40 -8.59 5.03
CA THR A 117 -0.10 -8.23 4.46
C THR A 117 0.10 -6.74 4.24
N THR A 118 -0.95 -5.94 4.33
CA THR A 118 -0.92 -4.48 4.09
C THR A 118 -1.39 -3.71 5.33
N THR A 119 -2.69 -3.56 5.50
CA THR A 119 -3.26 -2.74 6.58
C THR A 119 -2.82 -3.23 7.97
N ALA A 120 -2.79 -4.55 8.20
CA ALA A 120 -2.33 -5.05 9.49
C ALA A 120 -0.81 -4.87 9.69
N ALA A 121 0.00 -4.89 8.62
CA ALA A 121 1.42 -4.56 8.72
C ALA A 121 1.65 -3.09 9.13
N VAL A 122 0.80 -2.16 8.67
CA VAL A 122 0.81 -0.76 9.14
C VAL A 122 0.51 -0.68 10.63
N SER A 123 -0.50 -1.42 11.13
CA SER A 123 -0.83 -1.47 12.56
C SER A 123 0.32 -1.99 13.42
N ASP A 124 1.01 -3.05 12.97
CA ASP A 124 2.20 -3.57 13.64
C ASP A 124 3.36 -2.54 13.65
N GLY A 125 3.53 -1.83 12.53
CA GLY A 125 4.53 -0.76 12.40
C GLY A 125 4.25 0.41 13.35
N LEU A 126 2.99 0.82 13.49
CA LEU A 126 2.58 1.84 14.45
C LEU A 126 2.80 1.41 15.89
N THR A 127 2.45 0.17 16.24
CA THR A 127 2.70 -0.38 17.56
C THR A 127 4.20 -0.33 17.93
N LYS A 128 5.07 -0.60 16.95
CA LYS A 128 6.53 -0.46 17.14
C LYS A 128 6.94 1.00 17.32
N ALA A 129 6.37 1.91 16.53
CA ALA A 129 6.65 3.34 16.65
C ALA A 129 6.27 3.87 18.03
N PHE A 130 5.07 3.55 18.52
CA PHE A 130 4.58 3.98 19.82
C PHE A 130 5.41 3.47 21.00
N LYS A 131 6.03 2.29 20.90
CA LYS A 131 6.93 1.76 21.96
C LYS A 131 8.11 2.67 22.29
N ASN A 132 8.54 3.49 21.33
CA ASN A 132 9.68 4.40 21.48
C ASN A 132 9.26 5.81 21.89
N ILE A 133 7.96 6.05 22.10
CA ILE A 133 7.39 7.37 22.44
C ILE A 133 6.97 7.35 23.91
N PRO A 134 7.51 8.23 24.77
CA PRO A 134 7.21 8.25 26.20
C PRO A 134 5.73 8.46 26.51
N VAL A 135 5.06 9.32 25.73
CA VAL A 135 3.62 9.60 25.88
C VAL A 135 2.95 9.26 24.56
N MET A 136 2.28 8.11 24.54
CA MET A 136 1.55 7.64 23.35
C MET A 136 0.35 8.57 23.07
N PRO A 137 0.19 9.09 21.84
CA PRO A 137 -1.01 9.86 21.49
C PRO A 137 -2.25 8.97 21.44
N ALA A 138 -3.43 9.56 21.63
CA ALA A 138 -4.65 8.91 21.18
C ALA A 138 -4.59 8.68 19.67
N TYR A 139 -5.19 7.60 19.17
CA TYR A 139 -5.20 7.40 17.72
C TYR A 139 -6.45 6.69 17.24
N ARG A 140 -6.84 7.03 16.00
CA ARG A 140 -7.88 6.33 15.23
C ARG A 140 -7.22 5.70 14.02
N PHE A 141 -7.57 4.44 13.77
CA PHE A 141 -7.05 3.68 12.66
C PHE A 141 -8.17 3.35 11.67
N ILE A 142 -8.04 3.83 10.43
CA ILE A 142 -8.99 3.53 9.35
C ILE A 142 -8.57 2.21 8.73
N ARG A 143 -9.32 1.15 9.02
CA ARG A 143 -8.97 -0.21 8.62
C ARG A 143 -9.09 -0.42 7.11
N ASP A 144 -10.14 0.10 6.50
CA ASP A 144 -10.44 -0.04 5.07
C ASP A 144 -11.45 1.03 4.61
N TYR A 145 -11.54 1.24 3.31
CA TYR A 145 -12.50 2.12 2.65
C TYR A 145 -12.84 1.62 1.24
N HIS A 146 -12.74 0.31 1.01
CA HIS A 146 -12.91 -0.37 -0.27
C HIS A 146 -14.29 -0.19 -0.90
N ASP A 147 -15.33 0.10 -0.11
CA ASP A 147 -16.72 0.32 -0.53
C ASP A 147 -17.21 1.75 -0.24
N HIS A 148 -16.33 2.65 0.20
CA HIS A 148 -16.72 4.02 0.49
C HIS A 148 -17.20 4.73 -0.79
N PRO A 149 -18.39 5.38 -0.80
CA PRO A 149 -18.98 5.94 -2.02
C PRO A 149 -18.07 6.93 -2.76
N LEU A 150 -17.34 7.79 -2.04
CA LEU A 150 -16.41 8.75 -2.66
C LEU A 150 -15.20 8.06 -3.29
N TYR A 151 -14.74 6.95 -2.72
CA TYR A 151 -13.67 6.16 -3.31
C TYR A 151 -14.12 5.50 -4.62
N ILE A 152 -15.31 4.88 -4.62
CA ILE A 152 -15.89 4.27 -5.81
C ILE A 152 -16.12 5.31 -6.90
N LYS A 153 -16.68 6.48 -6.54
CA LYS A 153 -16.87 7.61 -7.46
C LYS A 153 -15.53 8.06 -8.07
N ALA A 154 -14.50 8.23 -7.26
CA ALA A 154 -13.17 8.63 -7.75
C ALA A 154 -12.57 7.61 -8.74
N LEU A 155 -12.76 6.29 -8.49
CA LEU A 155 -12.38 5.24 -9.43
C LEU A 155 -13.17 5.36 -10.74
N ALA A 156 -14.48 5.51 -10.65
CA ALA A 156 -15.35 5.65 -11.82
C ALA A 156 -14.99 6.88 -12.66
N GLU A 157 -14.72 8.02 -12.03
CA GLU A 157 -14.26 9.24 -12.70
C GLU A 157 -12.92 9.04 -13.42
N SER A 158 -12.00 8.26 -12.81
CA SER A 158 -10.73 7.94 -13.46
C SER A 158 -10.91 7.08 -14.72
N VAL A 159 -11.83 6.11 -14.68
CA VAL A 159 -12.19 5.28 -15.84
C VAL A 159 -12.86 6.12 -16.92
N LYS A 160 -13.88 6.91 -16.57
CA LYS A 160 -14.60 7.79 -17.50
C LYS A 160 -13.67 8.73 -18.24
N ARG A 161 -12.70 9.32 -17.56
CA ARG A 161 -11.68 10.20 -18.16
C ARG A 161 -10.84 9.49 -19.25
N VAL A 162 -10.50 8.21 -19.02
CA VAL A 162 -9.79 7.41 -20.04
C VAL A 162 -10.73 7.11 -21.22
N TRP A 163 -11.98 6.79 -20.96
CA TRP A 163 -12.96 6.55 -22.03
C TRP A 163 -13.24 7.78 -22.88
N GLU A 164 -13.29 8.96 -22.28
CA GLU A 164 -13.42 10.24 -23.02
C GLU A 164 -12.24 10.49 -23.96
N GLN A 165 -11.04 10.09 -23.58
CA GLN A 165 -9.82 10.31 -24.38
C GLN A 165 -9.59 9.23 -25.44
N LYS A 166 -9.93 7.97 -25.14
CA LYS A 166 -9.55 6.80 -25.95
C LYS A 166 -10.72 5.97 -26.46
N GLY A 167 -11.95 6.35 -26.11
CA GLY A 167 -13.14 5.55 -26.36
C GLY A 167 -13.42 4.53 -25.28
N LYS A 168 -14.70 4.14 -25.14
CA LYS A 168 -15.12 3.09 -24.21
C LYS A 168 -14.76 1.72 -24.79
N GLY A 169 -14.00 0.92 -24.05
CA GLY A 169 -13.73 -0.48 -24.41
C GLY A 169 -14.94 -1.39 -24.14
N ASP A 170 -14.90 -2.58 -24.73
CA ASP A 170 -15.96 -3.59 -24.58
C ASP A 170 -15.99 -4.23 -23.20
N TYR A 171 -14.84 -4.25 -22.52
CA TYR A 171 -14.67 -4.91 -21.24
C TYR A 171 -13.70 -4.15 -20.31
N LEU A 172 -14.10 -3.95 -19.06
CA LEU A 172 -13.27 -3.37 -18.02
C LEU A 172 -12.69 -4.48 -17.13
N LEU A 173 -11.38 -4.67 -17.15
CA LEU A 173 -10.70 -5.63 -16.29
C LEU A 173 -10.05 -4.93 -15.10
N CYS A 174 -10.55 -5.20 -13.89
CA CYS A 174 -9.97 -4.73 -12.65
C CYS A 174 -8.83 -5.69 -12.22
N SER A 175 -7.60 -5.21 -12.23
CA SER A 175 -6.42 -5.99 -11.87
C SER A 175 -5.95 -5.65 -10.47
N TYR A 176 -6.13 -6.57 -9.53
CA TYR A 176 -5.68 -6.46 -8.14
C TYR A 176 -4.36 -7.19 -7.92
N HIS A 177 -3.66 -6.83 -6.85
CA HIS A 177 -2.49 -7.61 -6.45
C HIS A 177 -2.92 -8.90 -5.77
N GLY A 178 -2.34 -10.05 -6.17
CA GLY A 178 -2.65 -11.34 -5.55
C GLY A 178 -2.05 -11.46 -4.16
N ILE A 179 -2.74 -12.20 -3.29
CA ILE A 179 -2.19 -12.71 -2.03
C ILE A 179 -2.10 -14.24 -2.11
N PRO A 180 -1.22 -14.90 -1.32
CA PRO A 180 -1.20 -16.35 -1.26
C PRO A 180 -2.58 -16.90 -0.91
N LYS A 181 -3.05 -17.90 -1.68
CA LYS A 181 -4.38 -18.53 -1.47
C LYS A 181 -4.59 -18.96 -0.02
N ARG A 182 -3.56 -19.51 0.63
CA ARG A 182 -3.60 -19.90 2.04
C ARG A 182 -3.97 -18.78 3.00
N TYR A 183 -3.69 -17.50 2.66
CA TYR A 183 -4.08 -16.37 3.51
C TYR A 183 -5.58 -16.12 3.44
N ALA A 184 -6.16 -16.18 2.24
CA ALA A 184 -7.60 -16.12 2.06
C ALA A 184 -8.30 -17.33 2.73
N ASP A 185 -7.78 -18.54 2.57
CA ASP A 185 -8.30 -19.76 3.21
C ASP A 185 -8.23 -19.67 4.76
N ASN A 186 -7.27 -18.93 5.30
CA ASN A 186 -7.12 -18.65 6.73
C ASN A 186 -7.89 -17.41 7.21
N GLY A 187 -8.76 -16.84 6.40
CA GLY A 187 -9.68 -15.78 6.78
C GLY A 187 -9.26 -14.36 6.41
N ASP A 188 -8.24 -14.14 5.56
CA ASP A 188 -7.98 -12.82 5.01
C ASP A 188 -9.11 -12.40 4.05
N ILE A 189 -9.78 -11.30 4.38
CA ILE A 189 -10.98 -10.82 3.70
C ILE A 189 -10.68 -10.02 2.42
N TYR A 190 -9.41 -9.89 2.04
CA TYR A 190 -8.98 -9.11 0.88
C TYR A 190 -9.72 -9.46 -0.42
N PRO A 191 -9.91 -10.76 -0.78
CA PRO A 191 -10.64 -11.10 -1.99
C PRO A 191 -12.09 -10.59 -1.99
N ASN A 192 -12.75 -10.63 -0.84
CA ASN A 192 -14.13 -10.14 -0.69
C ASN A 192 -14.21 -8.62 -0.87
N HIS A 193 -13.20 -7.88 -0.37
CA HIS A 193 -13.11 -6.44 -0.56
C HIS A 193 -12.85 -6.07 -2.02
N CYS A 194 -12.01 -6.83 -2.74
CA CYS A 194 -11.77 -6.65 -4.18
C CYS A 194 -13.06 -6.87 -4.98
N ASP A 195 -13.77 -7.95 -4.71
CA ASP A 195 -15.07 -8.25 -5.33
C ASP A 195 -16.10 -7.14 -5.08
N ARG A 196 -16.21 -6.71 -3.82
CA ARG A 196 -17.12 -5.63 -3.44
C ARG A 196 -16.79 -4.32 -4.16
N THR A 197 -15.50 -3.93 -4.22
CA THR A 197 -15.06 -2.75 -4.96
C THR A 197 -15.43 -2.86 -6.45
N THR A 198 -15.17 -4.01 -7.08
CA THR A 198 -15.49 -4.25 -8.50
C THR A 198 -16.99 -4.17 -8.75
N THR A 199 -17.80 -4.79 -7.91
CA THR A 199 -19.26 -4.76 -8.00
C THR A 199 -19.82 -3.33 -7.88
N LEU A 200 -19.30 -2.54 -6.94
CA LEU A 200 -19.75 -1.17 -6.76
C LEU A 200 -19.28 -0.26 -7.89
N LEU A 201 -18.08 -0.48 -8.41
CA LEU A 201 -17.57 0.23 -9.58
C LEU A 201 -18.39 -0.07 -10.83
N ALA A 202 -18.81 -1.32 -11.05
CA ALA A 202 -19.72 -1.70 -12.12
C ALA A 202 -21.01 -0.88 -12.08
N ARG A 203 -21.64 -0.81 -10.90
CA ARG A 203 -22.88 -0.04 -10.69
C ARG A 203 -22.68 1.45 -10.95
N GLU A 204 -21.60 2.05 -10.45
CA GLU A 204 -21.30 3.48 -10.64
C GLU A 204 -21.02 3.83 -12.12
N LEU A 205 -20.52 2.88 -12.90
CA LEU A 205 -20.24 3.03 -14.33
C LEU A 205 -21.42 2.61 -15.23
N GLY A 206 -22.47 2.03 -14.67
CA GLY A 206 -23.61 1.48 -15.44
C GLY A 206 -23.17 0.32 -16.35
N LEU A 207 -22.29 -0.56 -15.85
CA LEU A 207 -21.80 -1.74 -16.58
C LEU A 207 -22.59 -2.99 -16.19
N GLU A 208 -22.93 -3.79 -17.20
CA GLU A 208 -23.50 -5.12 -16.99
C GLU A 208 -22.44 -6.12 -16.51
N PRO A 209 -22.85 -7.24 -15.87
CA PRO A 209 -21.88 -8.23 -15.33
C PRO A 209 -20.92 -8.82 -16.38
N ASN A 210 -21.33 -8.87 -17.65
CA ASN A 210 -20.50 -9.34 -18.76
C ASN A 210 -19.56 -8.29 -19.34
N GLN A 211 -19.57 -7.05 -18.83
CA GLN A 211 -18.73 -5.94 -19.28
C GLN A 211 -17.61 -5.59 -18.29
N ILE A 212 -17.59 -6.23 -17.13
CA ILE A 212 -16.59 -5.98 -16.10
C ILE A 212 -16.20 -7.28 -15.40
N GLY A 213 -14.96 -7.37 -14.99
CA GLY A 213 -14.48 -8.48 -14.16
C GLY A 213 -13.21 -8.12 -13.41
N MET A 214 -12.78 -9.04 -12.55
CA MET A 214 -11.55 -8.87 -11.80
C MET A 214 -10.56 -10.01 -12.03
N THR A 215 -9.29 -9.71 -11.86
CA THR A 215 -8.19 -10.65 -11.88
C THR A 215 -7.14 -10.26 -10.85
N TYR A 216 -6.24 -11.20 -10.55
CA TYR A 216 -5.11 -10.97 -9.68
C TYR A 216 -3.81 -11.05 -10.47
N GLN A 217 -2.96 -10.02 -10.34
CA GLN A 217 -1.58 -10.04 -10.82
C GLN A 217 -0.65 -10.56 -9.72
N SER A 218 0.56 -10.99 -10.09
CA SER A 218 1.53 -11.68 -9.24
C SER A 218 1.11 -13.11 -8.89
N ARG A 219 1.97 -14.06 -9.25
CA ARG A 219 1.71 -15.47 -8.96
C ARG A 219 2.22 -15.81 -7.56
N PHE A 220 1.28 -16.17 -6.69
CA PHE A 220 1.56 -16.81 -5.42
C PHE A 220 0.87 -18.19 -5.41
N GLY A 221 1.59 -19.20 -5.64
CA GLY A 221 1.04 -20.54 -5.58
C GLY A 221 1.63 -21.50 -6.42
#